data_42513cba00eb3a584b2958dac4d63ecb
#
_entry.id   42513cba00eb3a584b2958dac4d63ecb
#
_cell.length_a   1.000
_cell.length_b   1.000
_cell.length_c   1.000
_cell.angle_alpha   90.00
_cell.angle_beta   90.00
_cell.angle_gamma   90.00
#
_symmetry.space_group_name_H-M   'P 1'
#
loop_
_entity.id
_entity.type
_entity.pdbx_description
1 polymer ?
#
loop_
_entity_poly.entity_id
_entity_poly.type
_entity_poly.pdbx_seq_one_letter_code
_entity_poly.pdbx_strand_id
1 'polypeptide(L)'
;NESEPDIEKLKQAKVEGEKQRTKNDLFYLSLAIAIREGIADLEAVKKVLNGAFAELSFDNLKAVKFVGDGTYLQFADKYVEIRPSGTDAKTKAYAGGEDLETIEKFARVLGNYSGERTELHRELISDEFYDNSKEKALDYYLQFVEKDANNEAFVIPEYNF
;
A
#
# COMPACT_ATOMS: atom_id res chain seq x y z
N ASN A 1 12.63 18.19 24.73
CA ASN A 1 12.70 19.17 23.68
C ASN A 1 11.58 18.93 22.63
N GLU A 2 10.77 19.94 22.45
CA GLU A 2 9.59 19.85 21.56
C GLU A 2 9.94 19.63 20.08
N SER A 3 11.14 20.01 19.67
CA SER A 3 11.56 19.86 18.27
C SER A 3 12.14 18.48 17.97
N GLU A 4 12.32 17.64 18.98
CA GLU A 4 12.85 16.30 18.80
C GLU A 4 11.74 15.27 18.68
N PRO A 5 11.93 14.24 17.83
CA PRO A 5 10.96 13.13 17.77
C PRO A 5 10.85 12.42 19.11
N ASP A 6 9.67 11.92 19.42
CA ASP A 6 9.46 11.09 20.59
C ASP A 6 10.12 9.73 20.36
N ILE A 7 11.22 9.47 21.07
CA ILE A 7 12.01 8.25 20.91
C ILE A 7 11.20 6.99 21.27
N GLU A 8 10.37 7.07 22.31
CA GLU A 8 9.54 5.93 22.70
C GLU A 8 8.48 5.62 21.63
N LYS A 9 7.89 6.65 21.04
CA LYS A 9 6.94 6.50 19.94
C LYS A 9 7.61 5.85 18.73
N LEU A 10 8.84 6.26 18.40
CA LEU A 10 9.58 5.70 17.29
C LEU A 10 9.96 4.23 17.53
N LYS A 11 10.37 3.88 18.74
CA LYS A 11 10.68 2.50 19.11
C LYS A 11 9.44 1.62 19.00
N GLN A 12 8.30 2.10 19.48
CA GLN A 12 7.03 1.37 19.38
C GLN A 12 6.62 1.22 17.93
N ALA A 13 6.78 2.27 17.13
CA ALA A 13 6.45 2.23 15.71
C ALA A 13 7.31 1.20 14.96
N LYS A 14 8.59 1.07 15.33
CA LYS A 14 9.47 0.07 14.73
C LYS A 14 8.96 -1.34 15.03
N VAL A 15 8.60 -1.60 16.28
CA VAL A 15 8.03 -2.90 16.66
C VAL A 15 6.77 -3.18 15.87
N GLU A 16 5.88 -2.20 15.75
CA GLU A 16 4.64 -2.33 14.97
C GLU A 16 4.91 -2.49 13.49
N GLY A 17 5.88 -1.76 12.95
CA GLY A 17 6.24 -1.84 11.53
C GLY A 17 6.90 -3.15 11.14
N GLU A 18 7.44 -3.88 12.09
CA GLU A 18 8.02 -5.20 11.88
C GLU A 18 6.97 -6.32 11.89
N LYS A 19 5.67 -5.97 11.94
CA LYS A 19 4.59 -6.94 11.86
C LYS A 19 4.77 -7.86 10.67
N GLN A 20 4.28 -9.08 10.82
CA GLN A 20 4.33 -10.06 9.76
C GLN A 20 3.42 -9.60 8.61
N ARG A 21 4.03 -9.38 7.45
CA ARG A 21 3.30 -9.03 6.25
C ARG A 21 2.97 -10.29 5.45
N THR A 22 1.78 -10.33 4.87
CA THR A 22 1.35 -11.45 4.04
C THR A 22 1.83 -11.28 2.60
N LYS A 23 1.80 -12.36 1.84
CA LYS A 23 2.07 -12.28 0.39
C LYS A 23 1.08 -11.35 -0.30
N ASN A 24 -0.16 -11.35 0.14
CA ASN A 24 -1.19 -10.44 -0.37
C ASN A 24 -0.74 -8.99 -0.24
N ASP A 25 -0.33 -8.60 0.96
CA ASP A 25 0.12 -7.25 1.24
C ASP A 25 1.39 -6.89 0.44
N LEU A 26 2.36 -7.80 0.40
CA LEU A 26 3.62 -7.57 -0.32
C LEU A 26 3.43 -7.35 -1.81
N PHE A 27 2.44 -8.01 -2.41
CA PHE A 27 2.12 -7.82 -3.82
C PHE A 27 1.84 -6.35 -4.13
N TYR A 28 0.99 -5.72 -3.32
CA TYR A 28 0.60 -4.33 -3.54
C TYR A 28 1.67 -3.34 -3.10
N LEU A 29 2.28 -3.57 -1.95
CA LEU A 29 3.26 -2.61 -1.45
C LEU A 29 4.50 -2.54 -2.34
N SER A 30 4.90 -3.65 -2.95
CA SER A 30 6.04 -3.64 -3.87
C SER A 30 5.77 -2.74 -5.08
N LEU A 31 4.54 -2.74 -5.58
CA LEU A 31 4.13 -1.85 -6.67
C LEU A 31 4.13 -0.38 -6.23
N ALA A 32 3.60 -0.10 -5.05
CA ALA A 32 3.56 1.27 -4.52
C ALA A 32 4.97 1.83 -4.30
N ILE A 33 5.86 1.04 -3.74
CA ILE A 33 7.24 1.44 -3.50
C ILE A 33 8.00 1.61 -4.82
N ALA A 34 7.74 0.75 -5.81
CA ALA A 34 8.35 0.88 -7.13
C ALA A 34 7.97 2.21 -7.80
N ILE A 35 6.71 2.63 -7.68
CA ILE A 35 6.29 3.94 -8.18
C ILE A 35 7.02 5.05 -7.42
N ARG A 36 7.06 4.95 -6.10
CA ARG A 36 7.72 5.96 -5.25
C ARG A 36 9.18 6.15 -5.60
N GLU A 37 9.87 5.06 -5.93
CA GLU A 37 11.30 5.10 -6.27
C GLU A 37 11.59 5.30 -7.76
N GLY A 38 10.54 5.49 -8.56
CA GLY A 38 10.70 5.77 -9.98
C GLY A 38 11.05 4.55 -10.83
N ILE A 39 10.91 3.35 -10.29
CA ILE A 39 11.21 2.10 -11.00
C ILE A 39 10.05 1.71 -11.92
N ALA A 40 8.82 2.05 -11.52
CA ALA A 40 7.62 1.77 -12.29
C ALA A 40 6.77 3.03 -12.42
N ASP A 41 6.03 3.14 -13.52
CA ASP A 41 5.04 4.19 -13.66
C ASP A 41 3.64 3.63 -13.43
N LEU A 42 2.66 4.55 -13.34
CA LEU A 42 1.28 4.18 -13.05
C LEU A 42 0.70 3.25 -14.12
N GLU A 43 0.99 3.48 -15.40
CA GLU A 43 0.45 2.68 -16.48
C GLU A 43 0.94 1.23 -16.41
N ALA A 44 2.21 1.03 -16.06
CA ALA A 44 2.76 -0.32 -15.87
C ALA A 44 2.08 -1.03 -14.70
N VAL A 45 1.82 -0.32 -13.60
CA VAL A 45 1.14 -0.90 -12.44
C VAL A 45 -0.31 -1.24 -12.77
N LYS A 46 -1.00 -0.40 -13.55
CA LYS A 46 -2.36 -0.71 -14.02
C LYS A 46 -2.39 -2.01 -14.80
N LYS A 47 -1.41 -2.25 -15.67
CA LYS A 47 -1.32 -3.50 -16.43
C LYS A 47 -1.19 -4.71 -15.51
N VAL A 48 -0.34 -4.61 -14.50
CA VAL A 48 -0.17 -5.69 -13.53
C VAL A 48 -1.48 -5.98 -12.82
N LEU A 49 -2.15 -4.93 -12.35
CA LEU A 49 -3.40 -5.09 -11.60
C LEU A 49 -4.54 -5.60 -12.47
N ASN A 50 -4.69 -5.08 -13.69
CA ASN A 50 -5.72 -5.57 -14.61
C ASN A 50 -5.46 -7.04 -15.00
N GLY A 51 -4.20 -7.42 -15.12
CA GLY A 51 -3.83 -8.80 -15.43
C GLY A 51 -4.07 -9.77 -14.29
N ALA A 52 -3.88 -9.32 -13.05
CA ALA A 52 -4.08 -10.16 -11.87
C ALA A 52 -5.56 -10.30 -11.50
N PHE A 53 -6.38 -9.31 -11.81
CA PHE A 53 -7.78 -9.24 -11.40
C PHE A 53 -8.69 -9.02 -12.60
N ALA A 54 -9.01 -10.11 -13.31
CA ALA A 54 -9.83 -10.05 -14.52
C ALA A 54 -11.25 -9.53 -14.26
N GLU A 55 -11.75 -9.65 -13.04
CA GLU A 55 -13.09 -9.22 -12.66
C GLU A 55 -13.19 -7.77 -12.20
N LEU A 56 -12.05 -7.08 -12.13
CA LEU A 56 -11.98 -5.67 -11.74
C LEU A 56 -11.36 -4.83 -12.85
N SER A 57 -11.69 -3.55 -12.88
CA SER A 57 -11.04 -2.61 -13.79
C SER A 57 -10.24 -1.59 -13.00
N PHE A 58 -9.00 -1.35 -13.42
CA PHE A 58 -8.12 -0.35 -12.83
C PHE A 58 -7.89 0.83 -13.80
N ASP A 59 -8.71 0.94 -14.84
CA ASP A 59 -8.52 1.95 -15.88
C ASP A 59 -8.60 3.38 -15.35
N ASN A 60 -9.41 3.62 -14.31
CA ASN A 60 -9.53 4.95 -13.71
C ASN A 60 -8.67 5.13 -12.45
N LEU A 61 -7.70 4.26 -12.24
CA LEU A 61 -6.72 4.41 -11.16
C LEU A 61 -5.88 5.67 -11.41
N LYS A 62 -5.77 6.52 -10.38
CA LYS A 62 -5.05 7.79 -10.46
C LYS A 62 -3.71 7.78 -9.75
N ALA A 63 -3.58 6.99 -8.69
CA ALA A 63 -2.34 6.93 -7.93
C ALA A 63 -2.27 5.65 -7.11
N VAL A 64 -1.05 5.20 -6.87
CA VAL A 64 -0.76 4.10 -5.94
C VAL A 64 0.32 4.62 -5.02
N LYS A 65 0.02 4.66 -3.71
CA LYS A 65 0.92 5.26 -2.72
C LYS A 65 1.11 4.33 -1.54
N PHE A 66 2.30 4.35 -0.97
CA PHE A 66 2.55 3.71 0.30
C PHE A 66 2.44 4.78 1.38
N VAL A 67 1.40 4.69 2.23
CA VAL A 67 1.11 5.70 3.26
C VAL A 67 0.95 5.00 4.60
N GLY A 68 1.65 5.49 5.61
CA GLY A 68 1.68 4.82 6.90
C GLY A 68 2.29 3.44 6.76
N ASP A 69 1.54 2.41 7.04
CA ASP A 69 1.97 1.02 6.91
C ASP A 69 1.28 0.26 5.78
N GLY A 70 0.51 0.94 4.94
CA GLY A 70 -0.32 0.29 3.93
C GLY A 70 -0.21 0.88 2.55
N THR A 71 -0.81 0.19 1.60
CA THR A 71 -0.87 0.59 0.21
C THR A 71 -2.24 1.21 -0.08
N TYR A 72 -2.21 2.38 -0.68
CA TYR A 72 -3.39 3.19 -0.95
C TYR A 72 -3.58 3.33 -2.45
N LEU A 73 -4.71 2.81 -2.94
CA LEU A 73 -5.08 2.88 -4.35
C LEU A 73 -6.14 3.98 -4.50
N GLN A 74 -5.80 5.03 -5.22
CA GLN A 74 -6.70 6.15 -5.46
C GLN A 74 -7.25 6.07 -6.87
N PHE A 75 -8.57 5.97 -6.99
CA PHE A 75 -9.29 5.99 -8.25
C PHE A 75 -9.99 7.34 -8.44
N ALA A 76 -10.57 7.56 -9.60
CA ALA A 76 -11.33 8.79 -9.85
C ALA A 76 -12.59 8.87 -8.99
N ASP A 77 -13.19 7.72 -8.62
CA ASP A 77 -14.49 7.61 -8.00
C ASP A 77 -14.50 6.84 -6.67
N LYS A 78 -13.34 6.35 -6.22
CA LYS A 78 -13.24 5.54 -5.00
C LYS A 78 -11.80 5.45 -4.53
N TYR A 79 -11.61 4.85 -3.35
CA TYR A 79 -10.27 4.44 -2.90
C TYR A 79 -10.33 3.03 -2.34
N VAL A 80 -9.17 2.38 -2.32
CA VAL A 80 -8.98 1.11 -1.62
C VAL A 80 -7.64 1.19 -0.88
N GLU A 81 -7.65 0.84 0.40
CA GLU A 81 -6.44 0.81 1.22
C GLU A 81 -6.22 -0.62 1.71
N ILE A 82 -5.01 -1.11 1.55
CA ILE A 82 -4.62 -2.46 1.94
C ILE A 82 -3.52 -2.36 2.98
N ARG A 83 -3.76 -2.92 4.17
CA ARG A 83 -2.87 -2.81 5.32
C ARG A 83 -2.66 -4.16 5.99
N PRO A 84 -1.49 -4.39 6.61
CA PRO A 84 -1.32 -5.57 7.45
C PRO A 84 -2.16 -5.42 8.72
N SER A 85 -2.67 -6.55 9.22
CA SER A 85 -3.37 -6.55 10.50
C SER A 85 -2.39 -6.30 11.65
N GLY A 86 -2.85 -5.62 12.70
CA GLY A 86 -2.04 -5.37 13.89
C GLY A 86 -1.90 -6.58 14.79
N THR A 87 -2.76 -7.57 14.67
CA THR A 87 -2.83 -8.70 15.62
C THR A 87 -2.56 -10.05 14.99
N ASP A 88 -2.84 -10.22 13.70
CA ASP A 88 -2.72 -11.50 13.01
C ASP A 88 -1.91 -11.36 11.74
N ALA A 89 -1.43 -12.48 11.20
CA ALA A 89 -0.81 -12.54 9.88
C ALA A 89 -1.89 -12.50 8.80
N LYS A 90 -2.58 -11.39 8.71
CA LYS A 90 -3.68 -11.15 7.78
C LYS A 90 -3.53 -9.80 7.10
N THR A 91 -4.25 -9.63 6.01
CA THR A 91 -4.39 -8.34 5.34
C THR A 91 -5.80 -7.81 5.58
N LYS A 92 -5.90 -6.53 5.83
CA LYS A 92 -7.17 -5.81 5.93
C LYS A 92 -7.32 -4.91 4.73
N ALA A 93 -8.49 -4.94 4.09
CA ALA A 93 -8.80 -4.07 2.97
C ALA A 93 -9.97 -3.16 3.33
N TYR A 94 -9.78 -1.87 3.11
CA TYR A 94 -10.80 -0.84 3.34
C TYR A 94 -11.08 -0.16 2.03
N ALA A 95 -12.33 0.19 1.78
CA ALA A 95 -12.70 0.90 0.57
C ALA A 95 -13.77 1.93 0.84
N GLY A 96 -13.76 3.02 0.08
CA GLY A 96 -14.77 4.06 0.16
C GLY A 96 -15.09 4.64 -1.20
N GLY A 97 -16.33 5.04 -1.39
CA GLY A 97 -16.85 5.59 -2.63
C GLY A 97 -18.37 5.58 -2.63
N GLU A 98 -18.96 6.07 -3.72
CA GLU A 98 -20.41 6.17 -3.81
C GLU A 98 -21.10 4.85 -4.17
N ASP A 99 -20.47 4.05 -5.03
CA ASP A 99 -21.04 2.77 -5.47
C ASP A 99 -20.66 1.67 -4.48
N LEU A 100 -21.54 1.41 -3.52
CA LEU A 100 -21.26 0.45 -2.45
C LEU A 100 -20.99 -0.97 -2.96
N GLU A 101 -21.68 -1.38 -4.00
CA GLU A 101 -21.48 -2.71 -4.58
C GLU A 101 -20.09 -2.85 -5.18
N THR A 102 -19.65 -1.82 -5.90
CA THR A 102 -18.33 -1.80 -6.52
C THR A 102 -17.21 -1.77 -5.48
N ILE A 103 -17.31 -0.91 -4.46
CA ILE A 103 -16.26 -0.81 -3.44
C ILE A 103 -16.18 -2.08 -2.60
N GLU A 104 -17.31 -2.72 -2.31
CA GLU A 104 -17.32 -4.00 -1.59
C GLU A 104 -16.58 -5.06 -2.40
N LYS A 105 -16.85 -5.11 -3.71
CA LYS A 105 -16.19 -6.06 -4.60
C LYS A 105 -14.68 -5.85 -4.63
N PHE A 106 -14.23 -4.61 -4.77
CA PHE A 106 -12.81 -4.30 -4.75
C PHE A 106 -12.16 -4.72 -3.43
N ALA A 107 -12.75 -4.34 -2.31
CA ALA A 107 -12.19 -4.70 -0.99
C ALA A 107 -12.13 -6.21 -0.82
N ARG A 108 -13.19 -6.92 -1.17
CA ARG A 108 -13.26 -8.37 -1.03
C ARG A 108 -12.26 -9.08 -1.94
N VAL A 109 -12.22 -8.72 -3.20
CA VAL A 109 -11.34 -9.38 -4.18
C VAL A 109 -9.88 -9.09 -3.87
N LEU A 110 -9.53 -7.84 -3.62
CA LEU A 110 -8.15 -7.46 -3.33
C LEU A 110 -7.69 -8.01 -1.98
N GLY A 111 -8.56 -8.00 -0.98
CA GLY A 111 -8.24 -8.49 0.36
C GLY A 111 -8.07 -10.01 0.43
N ASN A 112 -8.76 -10.75 -0.43
CA ASN A 112 -8.72 -12.22 -0.44
C ASN A 112 -7.72 -12.80 -1.44
N TYR A 113 -7.04 -11.96 -2.21
CA TYR A 113 -6.05 -12.43 -3.17
C TYR A 113 -4.88 -13.12 -2.46
N SER A 114 -4.42 -14.24 -3.05
CA SER A 114 -3.31 -15.01 -2.47
C SER A 114 -1.99 -14.24 -2.39
N GLY A 115 -1.82 -13.26 -3.25
CA GLY A 115 -0.56 -12.51 -3.34
C GLY A 115 0.46 -13.15 -4.25
N GLU A 116 0.07 -14.18 -4.99
CA GLU A 116 0.97 -14.83 -5.93
C GLU A 116 1.41 -13.85 -7.02
N ARG A 117 2.72 -13.81 -7.28
CA ARG A 117 3.27 -12.91 -8.28
C ARG A 117 2.94 -13.42 -9.67
N THR A 118 2.21 -12.59 -10.44
CA THR A 118 1.90 -12.89 -11.83
C THR A 118 3.14 -12.65 -12.70
N GLU A 119 3.10 -13.14 -13.94
CA GLU A 119 4.18 -12.89 -14.89
C GLU A 119 4.42 -11.40 -15.10
N LEU A 120 3.35 -10.61 -15.25
CA LEU A 120 3.48 -9.16 -15.41
C LEU A 120 4.11 -8.50 -14.18
N HIS A 121 3.76 -8.96 -12.99
CA HIS A 121 4.38 -8.46 -11.76
C HIS A 121 5.87 -8.75 -11.75
N ARG A 122 6.26 -9.98 -12.11
CA ARG A 122 7.67 -10.39 -12.15
C ARG A 122 8.47 -9.64 -13.19
N GLU A 123 7.87 -9.31 -14.32
CA GLU A 123 8.51 -8.50 -15.35
C GLU A 123 8.77 -7.07 -14.90
N LEU A 124 7.82 -6.50 -14.15
CA LEU A 124 7.93 -5.13 -13.67
C LEU A 124 8.82 -5.01 -12.43
N ILE A 125 8.68 -5.95 -11.50
CA ILE A 125 9.35 -5.94 -10.19
C ILE A 125 10.32 -7.12 -10.14
N SER A 126 11.62 -6.84 -10.01
CA SER A 126 12.62 -7.89 -9.87
C SER A 126 12.45 -8.65 -8.56
N ASP A 127 12.95 -9.86 -8.50
CA ASP A 127 12.91 -10.67 -7.28
C ASP A 127 13.64 -9.96 -6.13
N GLU A 128 14.78 -9.34 -6.44
CA GLU A 128 15.55 -8.59 -5.43
C GLU A 128 14.75 -7.41 -4.87
N PHE A 129 14.11 -6.64 -5.73
CA PHE A 129 13.29 -5.51 -5.30
C PHE A 129 12.11 -5.98 -4.46
N TYR A 130 11.45 -7.04 -4.90
CA TYR A 130 10.34 -7.64 -4.16
C TYR A 130 10.77 -8.10 -2.77
N ASP A 131 11.89 -8.82 -2.69
CA ASP A 131 12.41 -9.32 -1.43
C ASP A 131 12.81 -8.21 -0.47
N ASN A 132 13.26 -7.07 -0.98
CA ASN A 132 13.64 -5.91 -0.19
C ASN A 132 12.48 -4.98 0.15
N SER A 133 11.30 -5.20 -0.43
CA SER A 133 10.14 -4.31 -0.25
C SER A 133 9.71 -4.20 1.19
N LYS A 134 9.78 -5.28 1.95
CA LYS A 134 9.39 -5.30 3.35
C LYS A 134 10.24 -4.34 4.18
N GLU A 135 11.56 -4.37 3.98
CA GLU A 135 12.48 -3.46 4.68
C GLU A 135 12.25 -2.01 4.26
N LYS A 136 12.07 -1.78 2.97
CA LYS A 136 11.77 -0.45 2.45
C LYS A 136 10.46 0.10 3.03
N ALA A 137 9.45 -0.76 3.14
CA ALA A 137 8.18 -0.38 3.73
C ALA A 137 8.37 0.04 5.19
N LEU A 138 9.19 -0.69 5.95
CA LEU A 138 9.49 -0.31 7.33
C LEU A 138 10.17 1.04 7.40
N ASP A 139 11.17 1.29 6.54
CA ASP A 139 11.88 2.57 6.53
C ASP A 139 10.92 3.73 6.22
N TYR A 140 10.04 3.57 5.23
CA TYR A 140 9.07 4.60 4.89
C TYR A 140 8.05 4.82 6.01
N TYR A 141 7.63 3.74 6.67
CA TYR A 141 6.73 3.84 7.80
C TYR A 141 7.37 4.63 8.96
N LEU A 142 8.64 4.35 9.27
CA LEU A 142 9.35 5.07 10.31
C LEU A 142 9.51 6.55 9.97
N GLN A 143 9.78 6.87 8.72
CA GLN A 143 9.82 8.27 8.27
C GLN A 143 8.46 8.95 8.43
N PHE A 144 7.39 8.24 8.13
CA PHE A 144 6.04 8.75 8.32
C PHE A 144 5.76 9.03 9.79
N VAL A 145 6.14 8.12 10.68
CA VAL A 145 5.96 8.29 12.14
C VAL A 145 6.78 9.46 12.65
N GLU A 146 8.01 9.63 12.14
CA GLU A 146 8.87 10.74 12.52
C GLU A 146 8.23 12.08 12.14
N LYS A 147 7.68 12.18 10.95
CA LYS A 147 6.99 13.39 10.51
C LYS A 147 5.76 13.67 11.36
N ASP A 148 5.01 12.65 11.73
CA ASP A 148 3.86 12.79 12.62
C ASP A 148 4.29 13.30 14.00
N ALA A 149 5.38 12.74 14.53
CA ALA A 149 5.93 13.16 15.84
C ALA A 149 6.37 14.62 15.80
N ASN A 150 6.78 15.15 14.66
CA ASN A 150 7.21 16.53 14.46
C ASN A 150 6.10 17.43 13.91
N ASN A 151 4.87 16.96 13.88
CA ASN A 151 3.71 17.66 13.29
C ASN A 151 3.89 17.95 11.79
N GLU A 152 4.62 17.10 11.12
CA GLU A 152 4.87 17.18 9.67
C GLU A 152 4.28 15.96 8.95
N ALA A 153 3.26 15.34 9.55
CA ALA A 153 2.67 14.11 9.02
C ALA A 153 2.21 14.28 7.58
N PHE A 154 2.42 13.24 6.80
CA PHE A 154 1.93 13.18 5.43
C PHE A 154 0.41 13.20 5.42
N VAL A 155 -0.17 14.07 4.62
CA VAL A 155 -1.63 14.19 4.48
C VAL A 155 -2.05 13.43 3.23
N ILE A 156 -2.98 12.49 3.41
CA ILE A 156 -3.54 11.74 2.29
C ILE A 156 -4.43 12.71 1.50
N PRO A 157 -4.22 12.83 0.18
CA PRO A 157 -5.07 13.69 -0.63
C PRO A 157 -6.54 13.29 -0.51
N GLU A 158 -7.41 14.28 -0.38
CA GLU A 158 -8.84 14.04 -0.33
C GLU A 158 -9.36 13.59 -1.69
N TYR A 159 -10.40 12.78 -1.67
CA TYR A 159 -11.07 12.37 -2.89
C TYR A 159 -12.09 13.41 -3.29
N ASN A 160 -12.06 13.76 -4.54
CA ASN A 160 -13.09 14.59 -5.15
C ASN A 160 -13.87 13.69 -6.10
N PHE A 161 -14.89 13.11 -5.56
CA PHE A 161 -15.78 12.25 -6.33
C PHE A 161 -16.70 13.07 -7.22
#